data_8169c5b355279dc168a8aaf6a07e4cfb
#
_entry.id   8169c5b355279dc168a8aaf6a07e4cfb
#
_cell.length_a   1.000
_cell.length_b   1.000
_cell.length_c   1.000
_cell.angle_alpha   90.00
_cell.angle_beta   90.00
_cell.angle_gamma   90.00
#
_symmetry.space_group_name_H-M   'P 1'
#
loop_
_entity.id
_entity.type
_entity.pdbx_description
1 polymer ?
#
loop_
_entity_poly.entity_id
_entity_poly.type
_entity_poly.pdbx_seq_one_letter_code
_entity_poly.pdbx_strand_id
1 'polypeptide(L)'
;MINLKHLADVNVLLALTDEEHVHHAKATRWLNGVGHHDWGVCALTGAALMRLLTNPKIGAISVEQASDVLASLTDHPGYRFWPITDDWATLAAPFIERVFGHQQITDAYLLGLTVKEG
;
A
#
# COMPACT_ATOMS: atom_id res chain seq x y z
N MET A 1 -23.21 -3.88 9.31
CA MET A 1 -21.81 -3.48 9.51
C MET A 1 -21.11 -3.40 8.15
N ILE A 2 -20.49 -2.27 7.88
CA ILE A 2 -19.76 -2.09 6.63
C ILE A 2 -18.40 -2.72 6.78
N ASN A 3 -18.07 -3.69 5.93
CA ASN A 3 -16.73 -4.25 5.86
C ASN A 3 -15.89 -3.35 4.94
N LEU A 4 -15.06 -2.52 5.54
CA LEU A 4 -14.14 -1.71 4.78
C LEU A 4 -13.00 -2.58 4.25
N LYS A 5 -12.68 -2.40 2.99
CA LYS A 5 -11.51 -3.00 2.38
C LYS A 5 -10.26 -2.29 2.90
N HIS A 6 -9.15 -3.00 2.94
CA HIS A 6 -7.89 -2.48 3.43
C HIS A 6 -6.97 -2.15 2.27
N LEU A 7 -6.56 -0.89 2.15
CA LEU A 7 -5.44 -0.52 1.30
C LEU A 7 -4.15 -0.68 2.11
N ALA A 8 -3.25 -1.50 1.62
CA ALA A 8 -1.97 -1.70 2.29
C ALA A 8 -1.07 -0.48 2.05
N ASP A 9 -0.72 0.20 3.14
CA ASP A 9 0.25 1.30 3.10
C ASP A 9 1.64 0.77 2.75
N VAL A 10 2.46 1.62 2.12
CA VAL A 10 3.81 1.23 1.70
C VAL A 10 4.67 0.75 2.86
N ASN A 11 4.51 1.33 4.04
CA ASN A 11 5.27 0.89 5.22
C ASN A 11 4.88 -0.52 5.66
N VAL A 12 3.61 -0.88 5.54
CA VAL A 12 3.12 -2.24 5.79
C VAL A 12 3.69 -3.20 4.75
N LEU A 13 3.67 -2.81 3.47
CA LEU A 13 4.23 -3.63 2.39
C LEU A 13 5.73 -3.86 2.59
N LEU A 14 6.47 -2.83 2.97
CA LEU A 14 7.90 -2.97 3.25
C LEU A 14 8.14 -3.93 4.42
N ALA A 15 7.39 -3.79 5.51
CA ALA A 15 7.51 -4.67 6.67
C ALA A 15 7.17 -6.12 6.34
N LEU A 16 6.19 -6.37 5.47
CA LEU A 16 5.83 -7.71 5.02
C LEU A 16 6.93 -8.36 4.16
N THR A 17 7.61 -7.57 3.35
CA THR A 17 8.56 -8.07 2.36
C THR A 17 10.01 -8.09 2.84
N ASP A 18 10.32 -7.44 3.96
CA ASP A 18 11.65 -7.41 4.55
C ASP A 18 11.63 -8.13 5.90
N GLU A 19 12.17 -9.35 5.92
CA GLU A 19 12.19 -10.20 7.12
C GLU A 19 12.98 -9.58 8.28
N GLU A 20 13.92 -8.69 7.99
CA GLU A 20 14.72 -8.01 9.00
C GLU A 20 14.08 -6.72 9.52
N HIS A 21 12.96 -6.31 8.92
CA HIS A 21 12.26 -5.10 9.34
C HIS A 21 11.76 -5.24 10.77
N VAL A 22 11.93 -4.18 11.58
CA VAL A 22 11.56 -4.18 13.01
C VAL A 22 10.08 -4.54 13.22
N HIS A 23 9.21 -4.20 12.28
CA HIS A 23 7.77 -4.49 12.34
C HIS A 23 7.34 -5.71 11.50
N HIS A 24 8.28 -6.51 11.02
CA HIS A 24 7.95 -7.67 10.16
C HIS A 24 6.96 -8.63 10.83
N ALA A 25 7.23 -9.02 12.06
CA ALA A 25 6.37 -9.95 12.79
C ALA A 25 4.96 -9.39 12.99
N LYS A 26 4.86 -8.10 13.30
CA LYS A 26 3.57 -7.42 13.48
C LYS A 26 2.79 -7.34 12.17
N ALA A 27 3.46 -7.00 11.07
CA ALA A 27 2.85 -6.95 9.75
C ALA A 27 2.37 -8.34 9.30
N THR A 28 3.18 -9.37 9.56
CA THR A 28 2.82 -10.75 9.25
C THR A 28 1.58 -11.20 10.02
N ARG A 29 1.49 -10.85 11.30
CA ARG A 29 0.29 -11.15 12.10
C ARG A 29 -0.95 -10.43 11.55
N TRP A 30 -0.79 -9.17 11.13
CA TRP A 30 -1.88 -8.43 10.48
C TRP A 30 -2.35 -9.15 9.22
N LEU A 31 -1.41 -9.56 8.37
CA LEU A 31 -1.73 -10.27 7.13
C LEU A 31 -2.45 -11.58 7.42
N ASN A 32 -2.00 -12.34 8.41
CA ASN A 32 -2.63 -13.61 8.79
C ASN A 32 -4.04 -13.40 9.35
N GLY A 33 -4.29 -12.27 10.02
CA GLY A 33 -5.62 -11.92 10.54
C GLY A 33 -6.59 -11.45 9.47
N VAL A 34 -6.15 -10.51 8.61
CA VAL A 34 -7.01 -9.94 7.56
C VAL A 34 -6.69 -10.52 6.17
N GLY A 35 -5.67 -11.32 6.06
CA GLY A 35 -5.13 -11.77 4.78
C GLY A 35 -6.06 -12.66 3.97
N HIS A 36 -7.09 -13.22 4.58
CA HIS A 36 -8.14 -13.97 3.88
C HIS A 36 -9.24 -13.04 3.40
N HIS A 37 -9.18 -11.76 3.75
CA HIS A 37 -10.09 -10.71 3.32
C HIS A 37 -9.41 -9.88 2.23
N ASP A 38 -10.20 -9.08 1.53
CA ASP A 38 -9.66 -8.22 0.48
C ASP A 38 -8.76 -7.13 1.06
N TRP A 39 -7.52 -7.09 0.63
CA TRP A 39 -6.60 -5.99 0.87
C TRP A 39 -6.02 -5.54 -0.46
N GLY A 40 -5.80 -4.24 -0.59
CA GLY A 40 -5.48 -3.62 -1.87
C GLY A 40 -4.06 -3.12 -1.98
N VAL A 41 -3.53 -3.19 -3.19
CA VAL A 41 -2.32 -2.49 -3.59
C VAL A 41 -2.69 -1.70 -4.85
N CYS A 42 -2.39 -0.41 -4.85
CA CYS A 42 -2.57 0.42 -6.04
C CYS A 42 -1.23 0.78 -6.66
N ALA A 43 -1.26 1.41 -7.83
CA ALA A 43 -0.05 1.79 -8.54
C ALA A 43 0.87 2.69 -7.70
N LEU A 44 0.29 3.60 -6.89
CA LEU A 44 1.10 4.50 -6.05
C LEU A 44 1.84 3.74 -4.95
N THR A 45 1.15 2.83 -4.25
CA THR A 45 1.80 2.06 -3.17
C THR A 45 2.78 1.03 -3.71
N GLY A 46 2.47 0.43 -4.86
CA GLY A 46 3.40 -0.48 -5.54
C GLY A 46 4.68 0.23 -5.99
N ALA A 47 4.55 1.39 -6.61
CA ALA A 47 5.71 2.19 -7.04
C ALA A 47 6.53 2.67 -5.84
N ALA A 48 5.86 3.08 -4.77
CA ALA A 48 6.54 3.51 -3.54
C ALA A 48 7.34 2.35 -2.92
N LEU A 49 6.79 1.15 -2.91
CA LEU A 49 7.51 -0.05 -2.45
C LEU A 49 8.74 -0.32 -3.30
N MET A 50 8.61 -0.24 -4.62
CA MET A 50 9.75 -0.42 -5.53
C MET A 50 10.87 0.57 -5.24
N ARG A 51 10.52 1.82 -4.96
CA ARG A 51 11.51 2.86 -4.63
C ARG A 51 12.22 2.57 -3.31
N LEU A 52 11.49 2.11 -2.30
CA LEU A 52 12.10 1.76 -1.00
C LEU A 52 13.00 0.54 -1.11
N LEU A 53 12.57 -0.50 -1.79
CA LEU A 53 13.35 -1.73 -1.95
C LEU A 53 14.65 -1.51 -2.72
N THR A 54 14.64 -0.62 -3.71
CA THR A 54 15.82 -0.32 -4.53
C THR A 54 16.68 0.80 -3.99
N ASN A 55 16.23 1.51 -2.94
CA ASN A 55 17.01 2.56 -2.31
C ASN A 55 18.23 1.96 -1.59
N PRO A 56 19.47 2.40 -1.93
CA PRO A 56 20.68 1.83 -1.32
C PRO A 56 20.75 1.95 0.20
N LYS A 57 20.00 2.90 0.77
CA LYS A 57 19.97 3.14 2.22
C LYS A 57 18.88 2.35 2.93
N ILE A 58 18.00 1.67 2.21
CA ILE A 58 16.86 0.95 2.78
C ILE A 58 16.92 -0.52 2.39
N GLY A 59 16.30 -0.90 1.28
CA GLY A 59 16.26 -2.30 0.84
C GLY A 59 17.51 -2.74 0.12
N ALA A 60 18.13 -1.85 -0.64
CA ALA A 60 19.39 -2.06 -1.34
C ALA A 60 19.40 -3.28 -2.29
N ILE A 61 18.26 -3.68 -2.83
CA ILE A 61 18.17 -4.77 -3.81
C ILE A 61 18.06 -4.19 -5.23
N SER A 62 18.24 -5.04 -6.23
CA SER A 62 18.13 -4.64 -7.64
C SER A 62 16.68 -4.38 -8.03
N VAL A 63 16.48 -3.66 -9.14
CA VAL A 63 15.14 -3.43 -9.69
C VAL A 63 14.47 -4.76 -10.04
N GLU A 64 15.23 -5.71 -10.59
CA GLU A 64 14.69 -7.04 -10.92
C GLU A 64 14.23 -7.78 -9.67
N GLN A 65 15.05 -7.79 -8.62
CA GLN A 65 14.70 -8.42 -7.35
C GLN A 65 13.47 -7.74 -6.72
N ALA A 66 13.42 -6.41 -6.75
CA ALA A 66 12.26 -5.68 -6.21
C ALA A 66 10.98 -5.99 -7.00
N SER A 67 11.08 -6.12 -8.31
CA SER A 67 9.96 -6.52 -9.16
C SER A 67 9.44 -7.92 -8.78
N ASP A 68 10.35 -8.86 -8.52
CA ASP A 68 9.99 -10.20 -8.08
C ASP A 68 9.28 -10.17 -6.71
N VAL A 69 9.75 -9.33 -5.79
CA VAL A 69 9.11 -9.14 -4.49
C VAL A 69 7.70 -8.62 -4.65
N LEU A 70 7.51 -7.59 -5.48
CA LEU A 70 6.18 -7.04 -5.74
C LEU A 70 5.26 -8.09 -6.36
N ALA A 71 5.76 -8.85 -7.34
CA ALA A 71 5.00 -9.91 -7.98
C ALA A 71 4.57 -11.00 -6.99
N SER A 72 5.40 -11.31 -6.00
CA SER A 72 5.08 -12.34 -4.99
C SER A 72 3.85 -11.98 -4.16
N LEU A 73 3.55 -10.69 -3.99
CA LEU A 73 2.37 -10.25 -3.27
C LEU A 73 1.08 -10.68 -3.97
N THR A 74 1.11 -10.81 -5.30
CA THR A 74 -0.07 -11.18 -6.09
C THR A 74 -0.51 -12.62 -5.85
N ASP A 75 0.37 -13.47 -5.32
CA ASP A 75 0.07 -14.87 -5.03
C ASP A 75 -0.74 -15.03 -3.74
N HIS A 76 -0.84 -13.96 -2.96
CA HIS A 76 -1.60 -14.02 -1.70
C HIS A 76 -3.11 -14.05 -1.97
N PRO A 77 -3.89 -14.94 -1.31
CA PRO A 77 -5.33 -15.07 -1.59
C PRO A 77 -6.15 -13.81 -1.39
N GLY A 78 -5.74 -12.95 -0.47
CA GLY A 78 -6.45 -11.70 -0.18
C GLY A 78 -6.04 -10.52 -1.04
N TYR A 79 -5.00 -10.69 -1.87
CA TYR A 79 -4.49 -9.60 -2.70
C TYR A 79 -5.52 -9.17 -3.75
N ARG A 80 -5.67 -7.85 -3.91
CA ARG A 80 -6.42 -7.24 -5.00
C ARG A 80 -5.66 -6.00 -5.49
N PHE A 81 -5.56 -5.87 -6.80
CA PHE A 81 -5.04 -4.63 -7.37
C PHE A 81 -6.19 -3.64 -7.50
N TRP A 82 -6.03 -2.44 -6.96
CA TRP A 82 -7.02 -1.36 -7.05
C TRP A 82 -6.62 -0.38 -8.15
N PRO A 83 -7.29 -0.40 -9.31
CA PRO A 83 -6.97 0.54 -10.37
C PRO A 83 -7.33 1.97 -9.95
N ILE A 84 -6.50 2.92 -10.38
CA ILE A 84 -6.74 4.34 -10.14
C ILE A 84 -7.34 4.91 -11.44
N THR A 85 -8.61 5.24 -11.39
CA THR A 85 -9.36 5.75 -12.56
C THR A 85 -9.82 7.19 -12.38
N ASP A 86 -9.71 7.74 -11.17
CA ASP A 86 -10.14 9.10 -10.87
C ASP A 86 -8.94 9.99 -10.58
N ASP A 87 -9.10 11.27 -10.85
CA ASP A 87 -8.05 12.24 -10.55
C ASP A 87 -7.99 12.56 -9.05
N TRP A 88 -6.95 13.30 -8.67
CA TRP A 88 -6.72 13.64 -7.28
C TRP A 88 -7.88 14.45 -6.70
N ALA A 89 -8.33 15.46 -7.44
CA ALA A 89 -9.38 16.36 -6.95
C ALA A 89 -10.68 15.59 -6.64
N THR A 90 -11.04 14.63 -7.49
CA THR A 90 -12.24 13.82 -7.30
C THR A 90 -12.13 12.93 -6.06
N LEU A 91 -11.03 12.22 -5.91
CA LEU A 91 -10.87 11.29 -4.78
C LEU A 91 -10.64 12.02 -3.45
N ALA A 92 -9.90 13.11 -3.47
CA ALA A 92 -9.58 13.85 -2.25
C ALA A 92 -10.66 14.85 -1.83
N ALA A 93 -11.63 15.14 -2.68
CA ALA A 93 -12.65 16.15 -2.41
C ALA A 93 -13.29 16.07 -1.02
N PRO A 94 -13.70 14.89 -0.51
CA PRO A 94 -14.31 14.79 0.82
C PRO A 94 -13.37 15.21 1.96
N PHE A 95 -12.06 15.27 1.70
CA PHE A 95 -11.04 15.51 2.74
C PHE A 95 -10.30 16.82 2.55
N ILE A 96 -10.68 17.64 1.56
CA ILE A 96 -9.90 18.81 1.15
C ILE A 96 -9.68 19.79 2.30
N GLU A 97 -10.64 19.95 3.19
CA GLU A 97 -10.54 20.85 4.33
C GLU A 97 -9.55 20.37 5.39
N ARG A 98 -9.15 19.09 5.32
CA ARG A 98 -8.21 18.47 6.26
C ARG A 98 -6.82 18.31 5.68
N VAL A 99 -6.61 18.77 4.45
CA VAL A 99 -5.29 18.70 3.78
C VAL A 99 -4.58 20.03 4.01
N PHE A 100 -3.54 20.01 4.85
CA PHE A 100 -2.84 21.23 5.26
C PHE A 100 -1.53 21.48 4.52
N GLY A 101 -1.06 20.54 3.72
CA GLY A 101 0.17 20.76 2.97
C GLY A 101 0.65 19.53 2.22
N HIS A 102 1.84 19.68 1.64
CA HIS A 102 2.39 18.67 0.71
C HIS A 102 2.55 17.27 1.31
N GLN A 103 2.75 17.16 2.61
CA GLN A 103 2.92 15.86 3.26
C GLN A 103 1.65 15.02 3.30
N GLN A 104 0.49 15.64 3.08
CA GLN A 104 -0.81 14.98 3.17
C GLN A 104 -1.46 14.74 1.80
N ILE A 105 -0.81 15.18 0.72
CA ILE A 105 -1.39 15.10 -0.64
C ILE A 105 -1.64 13.65 -1.06
N THR A 106 -0.64 12.79 -0.93
CA THR A 106 -0.77 11.38 -1.31
C THR A 106 -1.73 10.65 -0.37
N ASP A 107 -1.66 10.92 0.94
CA ASP A 107 -2.52 10.29 1.93
C ASP A 107 -3.99 10.61 1.69
N ALA A 108 -4.33 11.85 1.32
CA ALA A 108 -5.69 12.25 0.98
C ALA A 108 -6.20 11.48 -0.24
N TYR A 109 -5.37 11.29 -1.24
CA TYR A 109 -5.71 10.53 -2.44
C TYR A 109 -5.97 9.06 -2.12
N LEU A 110 -5.09 8.44 -1.34
CA LEU A 110 -5.20 7.04 -0.95
C LEU A 110 -6.42 6.81 -0.06
N LEU A 111 -6.74 7.75 0.84
CA LEU A 111 -7.94 7.68 1.66
C LEU A 111 -9.20 7.72 0.78
N GLY A 112 -9.22 8.62 -0.21
CA GLY A 112 -10.32 8.72 -1.18
C GLY A 112 -10.49 7.43 -1.99
N LEU A 113 -9.38 6.82 -2.40
CA LEU A 113 -9.41 5.53 -3.10
C LEU A 113 -9.99 4.43 -2.21
N THR A 114 -9.59 4.38 -0.94
CA THR A 114 -10.12 3.40 0.02
C THR A 114 -11.63 3.54 0.19
N VAL A 115 -12.12 4.78 0.31
CA VAL A 115 -13.55 5.05 0.44
C VAL A 115 -14.29 4.62 -0.82
N LYS A 116 -13.74 4.89 -2.00
CA LYS A 116 -14.34 4.49 -3.27
C LYS A 116 -14.46 2.97 -3.39
N GLU A 117 -13.41 2.24 -3.03
CA GLU A 117 -13.38 0.79 -3.14
C GLU A 117 -14.15 0.08 -2.01
N GLY A 118 -14.26 0.75 -0.89
CA GLY A 118 -15.00 0.24 0.27
C GLY A 118 -16.47 0.46 0.18
#